data_aa71eadff4dc43255c1c126cdb186ab6
#
_entry.id   aa71eadff4dc43255c1c126cdb186ab6
#
_cell.length_a   1.000
_cell.length_b   1.000
_cell.length_c   1.000
_cell.angle_alpha   90.00
_cell.angle_beta   90.00
_cell.angle_gamma   90.00
#
_symmetry.space_group_name_H-M   'P 1'
#
loop_
_entity.id
_entity.type
_entity.pdbx_description
1 polymer ?
#
loop_
_entity_poly.entity_id
_entity_poly.type
_entity_poly.pdbx_seq_one_letter_code
_entity_poly.pdbx_strand_id
1 'polypeptide(L)'
;MKAIVYSQHGLPISNENSLYDTDVAKPQPGPRDLLVKINAIAVNPVDTKVRNGAPTETPRILGWDAVGVVEAVGAEVSLFKVGDAVFYAGDISRPGSYAEYGLVDERIAGHKPRSLSDADAAALPLTSLTAWEMLFDRLEVKKEEQAALLIVGAGGGVGSILTQLARKLTHLTVIGTASRPETQSWVKDLGAHHVINHHQPLAEQLAAIGQPTVRYVASLTHTDTYFPQLVEVLAPQGKLALIDDPATLDAMPLKRKAISLHWELMFTRSLFQTADMQRQHEILQQVSELVDNHTLKTTAGEHLGTISAANLRKAHALIESGQARGKIVLSGF
;
A
#
# COMPACT_ATOMS: atom_id res chain seq x y z
N MET A 1 -8.71 6.79 25.55
CA MET A 1 -8.90 5.75 24.53
C MET A 1 -7.72 4.82 24.52
N LYS A 2 -7.93 3.54 24.17
CA LYS A 2 -6.83 2.59 24.00
C LYS A 2 -6.03 2.91 22.75
N ALA A 3 -4.71 2.71 22.82
CA ALA A 3 -3.80 2.84 21.69
C ALA A 3 -2.61 1.88 21.85
N ILE A 4 -1.99 1.53 20.74
CA ILE A 4 -0.75 0.78 20.71
C ILE A 4 0.34 1.69 20.18
N VAL A 5 1.43 1.81 20.95
CA VAL A 5 2.49 2.79 20.68
C VAL A 5 3.88 2.15 20.77
N TYR A 6 4.88 2.86 20.23
CA TYR A 6 6.28 2.66 20.56
C TYR A 6 6.86 3.94 21.16
N SER A 7 7.86 3.81 22.06
CA SER A 7 8.59 4.94 22.66
C SER A 7 10.09 4.89 22.37
N GLN A 8 10.57 3.75 21.87
CA GLN A 8 11.97 3.58 21.49
C GLN A 8 12.03 2.88 20.13
N HIS A 9 12.63 3.55 19.15
CA HIS A 9 12.85 2.98 17.83
C HIS A 9 13.96 1.92 17.84
N GLY A 10 13.96 1.03 16.85
CA GLY A 10 15.01 0.04 16.64
C GLY A 10 15.01 -1.14 17.61
N LEU A 11 14.04 -1.25 18.50
CA LEU A 11 13.89 -2.46 19.32
C LEU A 11 13.50 -3.65 18.44
N PRO A 12 14.13 -4.83 18.64
CA PRO A 12 13.69 -6.06 17.98
C PRO A 12 12.20 -6.30 18.21
N ILE A 13 11.48 -6.77 17.19
CA ILE A 13 10.02 -6.99 17.30
C ILE A 13 9.64 -8.03 18.39
N SER A 14 10.55 -8.93 18.74
CA SER A 14 10.39 -9.87 19.85
C SER A 14 10.41 -9.22 21.22
N ASN A 15 10.88 -7.97 21.34
CA ASN A 15 10.85 -7.23 22.60
C ASN A 15 9.43 -6.70 22.84
N GLU A 16 8.88 -6.96 24.04
CA GLU A 16 7.52 -6.54 24.40
C GLU A 16 7.33 -5.01 24.38
N ASN A 17 8.41 -4.23 24.61
CA ASN A 17 8.39 -2.79 24.56
C ASN A 17 8.51 -2.22 23.12
N SER A 18 8.68 -3.06 22.11
CA SER A 18 8.71 -2.63 20.71
C SER A 18 7.38 -2.06 20.24
N LEU A 19 6.28 -2.59 20.78
CA LEU A 19 4.91 -2.10 20.70
C LEU A 19 4.18 -2.50 21.98
N TYR A 20 3.52 -1.56 22.65
CA TYR A 20 2.79 -1.83 23.88
C TYR A 20 1.45 -1.09 23.93
N ASP A 21 0.49 -1.68 24.64
CA ASP A 21 -0.84 -1.11 24.86
C ASP A 21 -0.76 0.01 25.90
N THR A 22 -1.48 1.11 25.66
CA THR A 22 -1.56 2.25 26.58
C THR A 22 -2.88 3.00 26.41
N ASP A 23 -3.19 3.87 27.36
CA ASP A 23 -4.29 4.82 27.27
C ASP A 23 -3.77 6.22 26.91
N VAL A 24 -4.43 6.85 25.95
CA VAL A 24 -4.14 8.22 25.52
C VAL A 24 -5.42 9.05 25.48
N ALA A 25 -5.28 10.38 25.45
CA ALA A 25 -6.42 11.27 25.27
C ALA A 25 -7.09 11.02 23.90
N LYS A 26 -8.43 11.03 23.88
CA LYS A 26 -9.18 10.99 22.61
C LYS A 26 -8.96 12.32 21.87
N PRO A 27 -8.54 12.28 20.59
CA PRO A 27 -8.25 13.50 19.85
C PRO A 27 -9.51 14.28 19.49
N GLN A 28 -9.35 15.57 19.24
CA GLN A 28 -10.41 16.46 18.78
C GLN A 28 -10.18 16.81 17.29
N PRO A 29 -11.22 16.80 16.45
CA PRO A 29 -11.07 17.08 15.03
C PRO A 29 -10.72 18.55 14.79
N GLY A 30 -9.71 18.79 13.93
CA GLY A 30 -9.43 20.09 13.33
C GLY A 30 -10.47 20.45 12.26
N PRO A 31 -10.35 21.62 11.61
CA PRO A 31 -11.40 22.13 10.71
C PRO A 31 -11.86 21.17 9.61
N ARG A 32 -10.93 20.43 8.99
CA ARG A 32 -11.20 19.47 7.91
C ARG A 32 -11.07 18.00 8.32
N ASP A 33 -10.97 17.74 9.63
CA ASP A 33 -10.78 16.39 10.12
C ASP A 33 -12.10 15.64 10.32
N LEU A 34 -12.04 14.36 10.04
CA LEU A 34 -12.98 13.35 10.50
C LEU A 34 -12.39 12.71 11.76
N LEU A 35 -13.14 12.68 12.85
CA LEU A 35 -12.84 11.80 13.99
C LEU A 35 -13.50 10.46 13.72
N VAL A 36 -12.69 9.44 13.51
CA VAL A 36 -13.14 8.10 13.14
C VAL A 36 -12.98 7.16 14.32
N LYS A 37 -14.08 6.47 14.70
CA LYS A 37 -14.03 5.29 15.55
C LYS A 37 -13.55 4.11 14.71
N ILE A 38 -12.34 3.60 15.02
CA ILE A 38 -11.67 2.58 14.21
C ILE A 38 -12.22 1.20 14.55
N ASN A 39 -12.61 0.45 13.54
CA ASN A 39 -13.12 -0.92 13.64
C ASN A 39 -12.09 -1.95 13.16
N ALA A 40 -11.30 -1.61 12.14
CA ALA A 40 -10.29 -2.48 11.56
C ALA A 40 -9.12 -1.70 11.01
N ILE A 41 -7.96 -2.35 10.95
CA ILE A 41 -6.71 -1.82 10.42
C ILE A 41 -6.00 -2.85 9.56
N ALA A 42 -5.05 -2.41 8.74
CA ALA A 42 -4.10 -3.30 8.10
C ALA A 42 -2.66 -2.80 8.29
N VAL A 43 -1.73 -3.76 8.39
CA VAL A 43 -0.31 -3.46 8.63
C VAL A 43 0.43 -3.31 7.31
N ASN A 44 1.37 -2.37 7.27
CA ASN A 44 2.18 -2.02 6.11
C ASN A 44 3.70 -2.08 6.41
N PRO A 45 4.55 -2.29 5.40
CA PRO A 45 6.00 -2.19 5.58
C PRO A 45 6.46 -0.83 6.14
N VAL A 46 5.76 0.26 5.85
CA VAL A 46 6.07 1.59 6.39
C VAL A 46 5.91 1.64 7.91
N ASP A 47 4.97 0.89 8.48
CA ASP A 47 4.77 0.81 9.94
C ASP A 47 6.03 0.25 10.62
N THR A 48 6.60 -0.82 10.03
CA THR A 48 7.82 -1.45 10.54
C THR A 48 9.05 -0.56 10.32
N LYS A 49 9.15 0.12 9.18
CA LYS A 49 10.24 1.06 8.87
C LYS A 49 10.25 2.24 9.85
N VAL A 50 9.10 2.83 10.11
CA VAL A 50 8.97 3.95 11.07
C VAL A 50 9.31 3.48 12.48
N ARG A 51 8.80 2.33 12.94
CA ARG A 51 9.14 1.76 14.24
C ARG A 51 10.64 1.52 14.39
N ASN A 52 11.30 1.04 13.34
CA ASN A 52 12.72 0.71 13.38
C ASN A 52 13.64 1.92 13.25
N GLY A 53 13.27 2.94 12.49
CA GLY A 53 14.17 4.01 12.08
C GLY A 53 13.83 5.41 12.57
N ALA A 54 12.60 5.67 13.04
CA ALA A 54 12.18 7.01 13.44
C ALA A 54 12.26 7.20 14.96
N PRO A 55 13.18 8.04 15.46
CA PRO A 55 13.20 8.40 16.88
C PRO A 55 11.93 9.15 17.26
N THR A 56 11.53 9.03 18.52
CA THR A 56 10.38 9.77 19.07
C THR A 56 10.66 10.20 20.49
N GLU A 57 10.25 11.42 20.84
CA GLU A 57 10.38 11.98 22.20
C GLU A 57 9.17 11.60 23.09
N THR A 58 8.05 11.24 22.45
CA THR A 58 6.82 10.86 23.12
C THR A 58 6.29 9.57 22.51
N PRO A 59 5.47 8.77 23.23
CA PRO A 59 4.85 7.58 22.65
C PRO A 59 4.12 7.88 21.35
N ARG A 60 4.46 7.15 20.27
CA ARG A 60 3.93 7.38 18.93
C ARG A 60 3.02 6.24 18.50
N ILE A 61 1.82 6.59 18.02
CA ILE A 61 0.86 5.66 17.41
C ILE A 61 1.23 5.47 15.94
N LEU A 62 1.41 4.22 15.54
CA LEU A 62 1.64 3.81 14.15
C LEU A 62 0.35 3.40 13.45
N GLY A 63 0.47 2.97 12.19
CA GLY A 63 -0.59 2.39 11.37
C GLY A 63 -1.14 3.37 10.34
N TRP A 64 -1.09 2.93 9.07
CA TRP A 64 -1.54 3.71 7.93
C TRP A 64 -2.41 2.86 7.00
N ASP A 65 -3.48 2.35 7.57
CA ASP A 65 -4.68 1.80 6.98
C ASP A 65 -5.73 1.68 8.07
N ALA A 66 -6.91 2.21 7.86
CA ALA A 66 -8.02 2.10 8.79
C ALA A 66 -9.36 2.02 8.09
N VAL A 67 -10.28 1.34 8.75
CA VAL A 67 -11.72 1.37 8.49
C VAL A 67 -12.43 1.71 9.79
N GLY A 68 -13.43 2.56 9.70
CA GLY A 68 -14.24 2.91 10.86
C GLY A 68 -15.48 3.74 10.50
N VAL A 69 -16.09 4.30 11.53
CA VAL A 69 -17.28 5.14 11.40
C VAL A 69 -16.96 6.55 11.90
N VAL A 70 -17.35 7.55 11.14
CA VAL A 70 -17.20 8.95 11.51
C VAL A 70 -18.05 9.26 12.75
N GLU A 71 -17.40 9.66 13.84
CA GLU A 71 -18.06 10.02 15.10
C GLU A 71 -18.27 11.53 15.24
N ALA A 72 -17.32 12.33 14.72
CA ALA A 72 -17.42 13.79 14.68
C ALA A 72 -16.70 14.33 13.46
N VAL A 73 -17.06 15.53 13.05
CA VAL A 73 -16.44 16.22 11.90
C VAL A 73 -16.04 17.65 12.28
N GLY A 74 -14.96 18.14 11.67
CA GLY A 74 -14.55 19.53 11.78
C GLY A 74 -15.49 20.49 11.08
N ALA A 75 -15.39 21.78 11.41
CA ALA A 75 -16.34 22.80 10.95
C ALA A 75 -16.32 23.07 9.43
N GLU A 76 -15.22 22.70 8.74
CA GLU A 76 -15.06 22.88 7.29
C GLU A 76 -15.26 21.58 6.49
N VAL A 77 -15.62 20.48 7.15
CA VAL A 77 -15.87 19.19 6.47
C VAL A 77 -17.15 19.29 5.64
N SER A 78 -17.05 18.86 4.39
CA SER A 78 -18.13 18.90 3.40
C SER A 78 -18.37 17.58 2.66
N LEU A 79 -17.38 16.68 2.66
CA LEU A 79 -17.43 15.41 1.92
C LEU A 79 -18.05 14.27 2.72
N PHE A 80 -18.13 14.40 4.05
CA PHE A 80 -18.59 13.36 4.96
C PHE A 80 -19.47 13.94 6.09
N LYS A 81 -20.20 13.05 6.74
CA LYS A 81 -21.01 13.35 7.93
C LYS A 81 -20.86 12.28 9.00
N VAL A 82 -21.30 12.60 10.20
CA VAL A 82 -21.37 11.62 11.31
C VAL A 82 -22.21 10.41 10.90
N GLY A 83 -21.69 9.21 11.19
CA GLY A 83 -22.29 7.94 10.84
C GLY A 83 -21.80 7.34 9.51
N ASP A 84 -21.07 8.08 8.68
CA ASP A 84 -20.49 7.53 7.44
C ASP A 84 -19.42 6.50 7.76
N ALA A 85 -19.46 5.35 7.07
CA ALA A 85 -18.41 4.35 7.09
C ALA A 85 -17.29 4.75 6.13
N VAL A 86 -16.07 4.84 6.64
CA VAL A 86 -14.91 5.35 5.89
C VAL A 86 -13.75 4.38 5.91
N PHE A 87 -12.88 4.48 4.90
CA PHE A 87 -11.58 3.81 4.86
C PHE A 87 -10.51 4.79 4.36
N TYR A 88 -9.30 4.70 4.90
CA TYR A 88 -8.23 5.65 4.59
C TYR A 88 -6.85 5.12 4.95
N ALA A 89 -5.83 5.68 4.31
CA ALA A 89 -4.43 5.45 4.67
C ALA A 89 -3.91 6.46 5.71
N GLY A 90 -4.42 7.69 5.68
CA GLY A 90 -3.98 8.74 6.59
C GLY A 90 -2.72 9.47 6.15
N ASP A 91 -2.08 10.15 7.09
CA ASP A 91 -0.89 10.99 6.90
C ASP A 91 0.23 10.51 7.84
N ILE A 92 1.41 10.23 7.28
CA ILE A 92 2.56 9.71 8.03
C ILE A 92 3.13 10.72 9.06
N SER A 93 2.84 12.00 8.92
CA SER A 93 3.23 13.05 9.87
C SER A 93 2.32 13.12 11.10
N ARG A 94 1.17 12.45 11.08
CA ARG A 94 0.15 12.46 12.14
C ARG A 94 0.12 11.13 12.91
N PRO A 95 -0.51 11.07 14.10
CA PRO A 95 -0.78 9.82 14.79
C PRO A 95 -1.53 8.84 13.88
N GLY A 96 -1.10 7.58 13.90
CA GLY A 96 -1.65 6.52 13.04
C GLY A 96 -2.93 5.88 13.58
N SER A 97 -3.26 4.72 13.02
CA SER A 97 -4.52 4.01 13.22
C SER A 97 -4.49 2.91 14.30
N TYR A 98 -3.35 2.69 14.97
CA TYR A 98 -3.28 1.68 16.04
C TYR A 98 -3.91 2.20 17.34
N ALA A 99 -5.15 2.68 17.26
CA ALA A 99 -5.91 3.25 18.36
C ALA A 99 -7.42 3.10 18.13
N GLU A 100 -8.23 3.21 19.20
CA GLU A 100 -9.70 3.16 19.09
C GLU A 100 -10.27 4.31 18.24
N TYR A 101 -9.57 5.45 18.18
CA TYR A 101 -9.97 6.63 17.40
C TYR A 101 -8.78 7.23 16.68
N GLY A 102 -9.02 7.67 15.45
CA GLY A 102 -8.04 8.38 14.64
C GLY A 102 -8.63 9.65 14.01
N LEU A 103 -7.74 10.56 13.61
CA LEU A 103 -8.08 11.73 12.82
C LEU A 103 -7.58 11.55 11.40
N VAL A 104 -8.41 11.93 10.44
CA VAL A 104 -8.02 11.98 9.02
C VAL A 104 -8.65 13.21 8.36
N ASP A 105 -7.87 13.88 7.52
CA ASP A 105 -8.41 14.95 6.66
C ASP A 105 -9.40 14.35 5.64
N GLU A 106 -10.56 14.98 5.46
CA GLU A 106 -11.61 14.50 4.56
C GLU A 106 -11.12 14.26 3.13
N ARG A 107 -10.12 15.04 2.67
CA ARG A 107 -9.58 14.98 1.30
C ARG A 107 -8.74 13.73 1.01
N ILE A 108 -8.38 12.96 2.06
CA ILE A 108 -7.60 11.71 1.93
C ILE A 108 -8.32 10.48 2.49
N ALA A 109 -9.63 10.59 2.70
CA ALA A 109 -10.51 9.49 3.10
C ALA A 109 -11.51 9.15 2.00
N GLY A 110 -11.97 7.91 1.93
CA GLY A 110 -13.03 7.45 1.05
C GLY A 110 -14.17 6.79 1.81
N HIS A 111 -15.35 6.65 1.17
CA HIS A 111 -16.42 5.83 1.71
C HIS A 111 -16.04 4.35 1.59
N LYS A 112 -16.15 3.61 2.69
CA LYS A 112 -15.86 2.17 2.71
C LYS A 112 -16.73 1.42 1.71
N PRO A 113 -16.19 0.46 0.92
CA PRO A 113 -17.00 -0.44 0.10
C PRO A 113 -18.06 -1.15 0.95
N ARG A 114 -19.31 -1.14 0.49
CA ARG A 114 -20.44 -1.74 1.22
C ARG A 114 -20.43 -3.26 1.19
N SER A 115 -19.86 -3.82 0.14
CA SER A 115 -19.79 -5.26 -0.10
C SER A 115 -18.74 -5.99 0.73
N LEU A 116 -17.82 -5.26 1.40
CA LEU A 116 -16.74 -5.84 2.20
C LEU A 116 -17.00 -5.68 3.71
N SER A 117 -16.48 -6.66 4.48
CA SER A 117 -16.30 -6.51 5.91
C SER A 117 -15.32 -5.37 6.22
N ASP A 118 -15.32 -4.87 7.45
CA ASP A 118 -14.37 -3.81 7.86
C ASP A 118 -12.92 -4.29 7.75
N ALA A 119 -12.65 -5.53 8.15
CA ALA A 119 -11.31 -6.13 8.03
C ALA A 119 -10.85 -6.26 6.57
N ASP A 120 -11.71 -6.74 5.67
CA ASP A 120 -11.36 -6.89 4.25
C ASP A 120 -11.18 -5.52 3.57
N ALA A 121 -11.96 -4.52 3.94
CA ALA A 121 -11.85 -3.17 3.41
C ALA A 121 -10.57 -2.46 3.92
N ALA A 122 -10.12 -2.74 5.15
CA ALA A 122 -8.89 -2.17 5.71
C ALA A 122 -7.63 -2.59 4.91
N ALA A 123 -7.70 -3.68 4.16
CA ALA A 123 -6.59 -4.14 3.32
C ALA A 123 -6.32 -3.25 2.08
N LEU A 124 -7.16 -2.27 1.80
CA LEU A 124 -7.15 -1.60 0.50
C LEU A 124 -6.53 -0.20 0.46
N PRO A 125 -6.72 0.72 1.43
CA PRO A 125 -6.48 2.14 1.22
C PRO A 125 -5.05 2.48 0.77
N LEU A 126 -4.04 2.23 1.60
CA LEU A 126 -2.65 2.60 1.30
C LEU A 126 -2.16 1.95 0.00
N THR A 127 -2.42 0.67 -0.14
CA THR A 127 -1.93 -0.09 -1.30
C THR A 127 -2.65 0.30 -2.59
N SER A 128 -3.94 0.66 -2.51
CA SER A 128 -4.70 1.12 -3.68
C SER A 128 -4.26 2.52 -4.13
N LEU A 129 -4.02 3.44 -3.19
CA LEU A 129 -3.46 4.77 -3.50
C LEU A 129 -2.10 4.61 -4.18
N THR A 130 -1.19 3.86 -3.57
CA THR A 130 0.14 3.59 -4.14
C THR A 130 0.06 2.99 -5.54
N ALA A 131 -0.74 1.94 -5.72
CA ALA A 131 -0.86 1.26 -7.00
C ALA A 131 -1.51 2.13 -8.09
N TRP A 132 -2.53 2.89 -7.72
CA TRP A 132 -3.21 3.81 -8.65
C TRP A 132 -2.30 4.94 -9.10
N GLU A 133 -1.67 5.64 -8.13
CA GLU A 133 -0.74 6.72 -8.40
C GLU A 133 0.46 6.22 -9.23
N MET A 134 1.03 5.06 -8.88
CA MET A 134 2.10 4.45 -9.64
C MET A 134 1.68 4.17 -11.10
N LEU A 135 0.52 3.56 -11.32
CA LEU A 135 0.09 3.14 -12.65
C LEU A 135 -0.30 4.31 -13.54
N PHE A 136 -1.09 5.24 -13.01
CA PHE A 136 -1.71 6.30 -13.82
C PHE A 136 -1.02 7.65 -13.72
N ASP A 137 -0.44 8.00 -12.56
CA ASP A 137 0.18 9.31 -12.37
C ASP A 137 1.70 9.26 -12.62
N ARG A 138 2.40 8.15 -12.30
CA ARG A 138 3.86 8.01 -12.48
C ARG A 138 4.21 7.35 -13.79
N LEU A 139 3.72 6.15 -14.03
CA LEU A 139 3.95 5.43 -15.27
C LEU A 139 3.13 6.01 -16.44
N GLU A 140 2.07 6.78 -16.15
CA GLU A 140 1.18 7.43 -17.13
C GLU A 140 0.60 6.45 -18.15
N VAL A 141 0.25 5.24 -17.68
CA VAL A 141 -0.33 4.19 -18.50
C VAL A 141 -1.64 4.68 -19.11
N LYS A 142 -1.78 4.53 -20.41
CA LYS A 142 -3.04 4.79 -21.12
C LYS A 142 -3.88 3.50 -21.14
N LYS A 143 -5.20 3.63 -20.93
CA LYS A 143 -6.10 2.48 -20.82
C LYS A 143 -6.06 1.55 -22.03
N GLU A 144 -5.96 2.13 -23.21
CA GLU A 144 -6.00 1.44 -24.50
C GLU A 144 -4.62 0.98 -24.99
N GLU A 145 -3.56 1.29 -24.24
CA GLU A 145 -2.20 0.95 -24.64
C GLU A 145 -1.95 -0.55 -24.53
N GLN A 146 -1.50 -1.15 -25.63
CA GLN A 146 -1.09 -2.57 -25.67
C GLN A 146 0.41 -2.65 -25.43
N ALA A 147 0.80 -2.87 -24.19
CA ALA A 147 2.19 -2.98 -23.76
C ALA A 147 2.30 -3.99 -22.62
N ALA A 148 3.52 -4.36 -22.25
CA ALA A 148 3.76 -5.25 -21.10
C ALA A 148 4.17 -4.44 -19.86
N LEU A 149 3.58 -4.80 -18.70
CA LEU A 149 3.94 -4.36 -17.36
C LEU A 149 4.51 -5.54 -16.56
N LEU A 150 5.74 -5.37 -16.07
CA LEU A 150 6.35 -6.29 -15.12
C LEU A 150 6.19 -5.73 -13.70
N ILE A 151 5.64 -6.53 -12.79
CA ILE A 151 5.45 -6.21 -11.37
C ILE A 151 6.39 -7.07 -10.54
N VAL A 152 7.44 -6.48 -9.99
CA VAL A 152 8.35 -7.16 -9.05
C VAL A 152 7.74 -7.10 -7.65
N GLY A 153 7.57 -8.27 -7.00
CA GLY A 153 6.88 -8.37 -5.71
C GLY A 153 5.36 -8.41 -5.83
N ALA A 154 4.83 -9.00 -6.89
CA ALA A 154 3.41 -9.04 -7.21
C ALA A 154 2.52 -9.69 -6.12
N GLY A 155 3.08 -10.57 -5.27
CA GLY A 155 2.35 -11.24 -4.20
C GLY A 155 2.16 -10.44 -2.91
N GLY A 156 2.82 -9.28 -2.77
CA GLY A 156 2.66 -8.37 -1.64
C GLY A 156 1.40 -7.51 -1.72
N GLY A 157 1.20 -6.62 -0.75
CA GLY A 157 0.01 -5.78 -0.66
C GLY A 157 -0.21 -4.91 -1.90
N VAL A 158 0.78 -4.08 -2.26
CA VAL A 158 0.70 -3.20 -3.45
C VAL A 158 0.62 -4.03 -4.73
N GLY A 159 1.46 -5.08 -4.86
CA GLY A 159 1.47 -5.94 -6.04
C GLY A 159 0.12 -6.62 -6.30
N SER A 160 -0.57 -7.02 -5.24
CA SER A 160 -1.89 -7.66 -5.32
C SER A 160 -2.97 -6.74 -5.90
N ILE A 161 -3.02 -5.48 -5.50
CA ILE A 161 -4.01 -4.54 -6.04
C ILE A 161 -3.56 -3.96 -7.38
N LEU A 162 -2.27 -3.71 -7.58
CA LEU A 162 -1.72 -3.25 -8.86
C LEU A 162 -1.98 -4.25 -9.98
N THR A 163 -1.82 -5.55 -9.71
CA THR A 163 -2.15 -6.62 -10.65
C THR A 163 -3.61 -6.52 -11.09
N GLN A 164 -4.53 -6.34 -10.16
CA GLN A 164 -5.95 -6.22 -10.46
C GLN A 164 -6.27 -4.93 -11.23
N LEU A 165 -5.76 -3.77 -10.80
CA LEU A 165 -5.98 -2.48 -11.47
C LEU A 165 -5.48 -2.52 -12.91
N ALA A 166 -4.23 -2.97 -13.13
CA ALA A 166 -3.66 -3.09 -14.46
C ALA A 166 -4.48 -4.06 -15.35
N ARG A 167 -4.87 -5.21 -14.79
CA ARG A 167 -5.64 -6.23 -15.52
C ARG A 167 -7.05 -5.78 -15.90
N LYS A 168 -7.71 -5.00 -15.03
CA LYS A 168 -9.13 -4.65 -15.15
C LYS A 168 -9.37 -3.30 -15.81
N LEU A 169 -8.43 -2.36 -15.68
CA LEU A 169 -8.61 -0.98 -16.13
C LEU A 169 -7.76 -0.61 -17.35
N THR A 170 -6.90 -1.55 -17.84
CA THR A 170 -6.01 -1.30 -18.99
C THR A 170 -5.96 -2.50 -19.93
N HIS A 171 -5.36 -2.30 -21.09
CA HIS A 171 -5.08 -3.39 -22.04
C HIS A 171 -3.64 -3.94 -21.92
N LEU A 172 -2.96 -3.67 -20.81
CA LEU A 172 -1.60 -4.18 -20.58
C LEU A 172 -1.55 -5.70 -20.44
N THR A 173 -0.49 -6.30 -20.96
CA THR A 173 -0.07 -7.64 -20.55
C THR A 173 0.58 -7.57 -19.18
N VAL A 174 -0.08 -8.07 -18.14
CA VAL A 174 0.38 -8.02 -16.76
C VAL A 174 1.21 -9.25 -16.44
N ILE A 175 2.47 -9.05 -16.04
CA ILE A 175 3.45 -10.08 -15.68
C ILE A 175 3.85 -9.85 -14.23
N GLY A 176 3.51 -10.78 -13.34
CA GLY A 176 3.89 -10.67 -11.92
C GLY A 176 5.09 -11.56 -11.59
N THR A 177 5.92 -11.15 -10.63
CA THR A 177 6.95 -12.03 -10.09
C THR A 177 6.53 -12.65 -8.75
N ALA A 178 6.71 -13.96 -8.62
CA ALA A 178 6.52 -14.71 -7.39
C ALA A 178 7.36 -16.00 -7.42
N SER A 179 7.95 -16.38 -6.27
CA SER A 179 8.83 -17.56 -6.21
C SER A 179 8.16 -18.78 -5.57
N ARG A 180 7.24 -18.58 -4.61
CA ARG A 180 6.56 -19.68 -3.90
C ARG A 180 5.27 -20.09 -4.62
N PRO A 181 4.93 -21.40 -4.70
CA PRO A 181 3.74 -21.88 -5.42
C PRO A 181 2.43 -21.20 -5.00
N GLU A 182 2.22 -21.02 -3.69
CA GLU A 182 1.02 -20.39 -3.16
C GLU A 182 0.92 -18.90 -3.54
N THR A 183 2.07 -18.20 -3.65
CA THR A 183 2.11 -16.80 -4.07
C THR A 183 1.94 -16.70 -5.60
N GLN A 184 2.46 -17.67 -6.36
CA GLN A 184 2.24 -17.73 -7.82
C GLN A 184 0.75 -17.92 -8.14
N SER A 185 0.09 -18.84 -7.43
CA SER A 185 -1.37 -19.05 -7.58
C SER A 185 -2.13 -17.77 -7.22
N TRP A 186 -1.81 -17.14 -6.10
CA TRP A 186 -2.41 -15.88 -5.68
C TRP A 186 -2.33 -14.79 -6.75
N VAL A 187 -1.15 -14.54 -7.30
CA VAL A 187 -0.92 -13.51 -8.33
C VAL A 187 -1.71 -13.85 -9.60
N LYS A 188 -1.79 -15.13 -9.97
CA LYS A 188 -2.56 -15.60 -11.12
C LYS A 188 -4.07 -15.40 -10.90
N ASP A 189 -4.58 -15.73 -9.73
CA ASP A 189 -5.99 -15.58 -9.34
C ASP A 189 -6.44 -14.11 -9.28
N LEU A 190 -5.48 -13.19 -9.05
CA LEU A 190 -5.69 -11.74 -9.12
C LEU A 190 -5.68 -11.19 -10.56
N GLY A 191 -5.36 -12.02 -11.55
CA GLY A 191 -5.52 -11.71 -12.97
C GLY A 191 -4.23 -11.46 -13.75
N ALA A 192 -3.04 -11.76 -13.21
CA ALA A 192 -1.81 -11.71 -13.98
C ALA A 192 -1.89 -12.66 -15.19
N HIS A 193 -1.48 -12.20 -16.36
CA HIS A 193 -1.41 -13.04 -17.56
C HIS A 193 -0.29 -14.07 -17.44
N HIS A 194 0.83 -13.65 -16.87
CA HIS A 194 1.99 -14.51 -16.62
C HIS A 194 2.53 -14.29 -15.21
N VAL A 195 3.09 -15.36 -14.64
CA VAL A 195 3.83 -15.30 -13.37
C VAL A 195 5.19 -15.93 -13.61
N ILE A 196 6.26 -15.18 -13.30
CA ILE A 196 7.65 -15.60 -13.43
C ILE A 196 8.35 -15.58 -12.07
N ASN A 197 9.47 -16.31 -11.95
CA ASN A 197 10.19 -16.46 -10.71
C ASN A 197 11.36 -15.45 -10.63
N HIS A 198 11.31 -14.52 -9.68
CA HIS A 198 12.37 -13.51 -9.49
C HIS A 198 13.73 -14.08 -9.01
N HIS A 199 13.79 -15.34 -8.60
CA HIS A 199 15.07 -16.02 -8.31
C HIS A 199 15.77 -16.59 -9.54
N GLN A 200 15.19 -16.44 -10.72
CA GLN A 200 15.76 -16.89 -12.00
C GLN A 200 15.94 -15.69 -12.92
N PRO A 201 16.83 -15.76 -13.94
CA PRO A 201 17.03 -14.66 -14.87
C PRO A 201 15.74 -14.18 -15.51
N LEU A 202 15.42 -12.89 -15.35
CA LEU A 202 14.16 -12.32 -15.84
C LEU A 202 14.08 -12.33 -17.36
N ALA A 203 15.18 -12.01 -18.06
CA ALA A 203 15.21 -11.90 -19.51
C ALA A 203 14.88 -13.23 -20.21
N GLU A 204 15.41 -14.35 -19.70
CA GLU A 204 15.14 -15.67 -20.25
C GLU A 204 13.65 -16.05 -20.09
N GLN A 205 13.09 -15.82 -18.91
CA GLN A 205 11.69 -16.13 -18.62
C GLN A 205 10.74 -15.24 -19.42
N LEU A 206 11.04 -13.96 -19.56
CA LEU A 206 10.25 -13.04 -20.39
C LEU A 206 10.29 -13.44 -21.87
N ALA A 207 11.46 -13.81 -22.39
CA ALA A 207 11.58 -14.33 -23.75
C ALA A 207 10.73 -15.61 -23.96
N ALA A 208 10.74 -16.53 -22.99
CA ALA A 208 9.99 -17.79 -23.04
C ALA A 208 8.47 -17.58 -23.09
N ILE A 209 7.95 -16.48 -22.56
CA ILE A 209 6.51 -16.13 -22.64
C ILE A 209 6.19 -15.19 -23.81
N GLY A 210 7.14 -14.95 -24.73
CA GLY A 210 6.95 -14.10 -25.89
C GLY A 210 6.98 -12.60 -25.60
N GLN A 211 7.52 -12.19 -24.45
CA GLN A 211 7.65 -10.80 -24.00
C GLN A 211 9.11 -10.45 -23.69
N PRO A 212 10.04 -10.48 -24.69
CA PRO A 212 11.48 -10.31 -24.43
C PRO A 212 11.83 -8.94 -23.83
N THR A 213 10.96 -7.95 -23.97
CA THR A 213 11.07 -6.65 -23.31
C THR A 213 9.72 -6.20 -22.79
N VAL A 214 9.74 -5.32 -21.76
CA VAL A 214 8.54 -4.72 -21.17
C VAL A 214 8.61 -3.20 -21.26
N ARG A 215 7.47 -2.55 -21.49
CA ARG A 215 7.37 -1.08 -21.54
C ARG A 215 7.44 -0.47 -20.13
N TYR A 216 6.82 -1.13 -19.16
CA TYR A 216 6.65 -0.66 -17.80
C TYR A 216 7.19 -1.67 -16.80
N VAL A 217 7.85 -1.15 -15.77
CA VAL A 217 8.25 -1.93 -14.58
C VAL A 217 7.77 -1.21 -13.34
N ALA A 218 7.04 -1.95 -12.50
CA ALA A 218 6.73 -1.58 -11.11
C ALA A 218 7.62 -2.40 -10.18
N SER A 219 8.65 -1.80 -9.60
CA SER A 219 9.55 -2.42 -8.65
C SER A 219 9.07 -2.12 -7.23
N LEU A 220 8.52 -3.12 -6.55
CA LEU A 220 7.87 -2.93 -5.25
C LEU A 220 8.73 -3.40 -4.08
N THR A 221 9.87 -4.03 -4.36
CA THR A 221 10.78 -4.58 -3.35
C THR A 221 12.12 -4.94 -3.96
N HIS A 222 13.20 -4.86 -3.15
CA HIS A 222 14.57 -5.27 -3.50
C HIS A 222 15.05 -4.68 -4.83
N THR A 223 14.70 -3.43 -5.09
CA THR A 223 15.06 -2.74 -6.35
C THR A 223 16.57 -2.75 -6.58
N ASP A 224 17.37 -2.52 -5.55
CA ASP A 224 18.83 -2.59 -5.62
C ASP A 224 19.35 -3.92 -6.17
N THR A 225 18.76 -5.03 -5.74
CA THR A 225 19.12 -6.38 -6.17
C THR A 225 18.72 -6.66 -7.63
N TYR A 226 17.53 -6.21 -8.03
CA TYR A 226 16.98 -6.51 -9.35
C TYR A 226 17.31 -5.46 -10.41
N PHE A 227 17.79 -4.29 -10.04
CA PHE A 227 17.96 -3.14 -10.93
C PHE A 227 18.72 -3.45 -12.23
N PRO A 228 19.85 -4.19 -12.25
CA PRO A 228 20.52 -4.54 -13.49
C PRO A 228 19.63 -5.32 -14.46
N GLN A 229 18.88 -6.31 -13.96
CA GLN A 229 17.96 -7.10 -14.77
C GLN A 229 16.75 -6.26 -15.24
N LEU A 230 16.26 -5.34 -14.40
CA LEU A 230 15.16 -4.45 -14.78
C LEU A 230 15.55 -3.51 -15.93
N VAL A 231 16.77 -2.99 -15.90
CA VAL A 231 17.32 -2.17 -17.01
C VAL A 231 17.49 -3.02 -18.28
N GLU A 232 17.91 -4.28 -18.16
CA GLU A 232 18.06 -5.20 -19.29
C GLU A 232 16.72 -5.46 -19.99
N VAL A 233 15.67 -5.76 -19.23
CA VAL A 233 14.36 -6.16 -19.79
C VAL A 233 13.48 -4.99 -20.19
N LEU A 234 13.74 -3.78 -19.71
CA LEU A 234 13.01 -2.58 -20.14
C LEU A 234 13.27 -2.27 -21.61
N ALA A 235 12.21 -2.02 -22.35
CA ALA A 235 12.28 -1.54 -23.72
C ALA A 235 12.92 -0.13 -23.78
N PRO A 236 13.53 0.28 -24.92
CA PRO A 236 13.90 1.68 -25.12
C PRO A 236 12.73 2.62 -24.85
N GLN A 237 13.00 3.74 -24.15
CA GLN A 237 11.99 4.71 -23.69
C GLN A 237 10.96 4.11 -22.71
N GLY A 238 11.27 2.97 -22.08
CA GLY A 238 10.45 2.37 -21.02
C GLY A 238 10.43 3.22 -19.76
N LYS A 239 9.55 2.86 -18.83
CA LYS A 239 9.39 3.55 -17.56
C LYS A 239 9.54 2.58 -16.40
N LEU A 240 10.35 2.96 -15.41
CA LEU A 240 10.56 2.26 -14.15
C LEU A 240 9.97 3.08 -13.01
N ALA A 241 9.04 2.52 -12.26
CA ALA A 241 8.55 3.11 -11.01
C ALA A 241 8.90 2.22 -9.81
N LEU A 242 9.23 2.83 -8.68
CA LEU A 242 9.60 2.11 -7.46
C LEU A 242 9.05 2.77 -6.20
N ILE A 243 8.90 1.97 -5.13
CA ILE A 243 8.36 2.38 -3.81
C ILE A 243 9.27 1.99 -2.64
N ASP A 244 10.26 1.15 -2.87
CA ASP A 244 11.21 0.76 -1.83
C ASP A 244 12.36 1.78 -1.72
N ASP A 245 13.21 1.61 -0.71
CA ASP A 245 14.22 2.59 -0.31
C ASP A 245 15.63 2.02 -0.51
N PRO A 246 16.10 1.84 -1.76
CA PRO A 246 17.49 1.44 -1.99
C PRO A 246 18.44 2.50 -1.43
N ALA A 247 19.48 2.08 -0.72
CA ALA A 247 20.46 3.00 -0.12
C ALA A 247 21.14 3.88 -1.17
N THR A 248 21.38 3.33 -2.35
CA THR A 248 21.91 4.04 -3.52
C THR A 248 21.31 3.44 -4.79
N LEU A 249 21.13 4.25 -5.82
CA LEU A 249 20.69 3.79 -7.13
C LEU A 249 21.51 4.51 -8.22
N ASP A 250 22.36 3.75 -8.94
CA ASP A 250 23.07 4.29 -10.08
C ASP A 250 22.13 4.40 -11.29
N ALA A 251 21.73 5.63 -11.61
CA ALA A 251 20.81 5.89 -12.71
C ALA A 251 21.47 5.87 -14.11
N MET A 252 22.82 5.83 -14.20
CA MET A 252 23.52 5.91 -15.49
C MET A 252 23.16 4.79 -16.48
N PRO A 253 22.93 3.53 -16.05
CA PRO A 253 22.50 2.48 -16.97
C PRO A 253 21.19 2.75 -17.72
N LEU A 254 20.30 3.59 -17.16
CA LEU A 254 19.02 3.97 -17.79
C LEU A 254 19.21 4.83 -19.04
N LYS A 255 20.33 5.58 -19.11
CA LYS A 255 20.60 6.55 -20.17
C LYS A 255 20.60 5.93 -21.58
N ARG A 256 21.22 4.74 -21.72
CA ARG A 256 21.39 4.12 -23.05
C ARG A 256 20.04 3.83 -23.74
N LYS A 257 19.02 3.51 -22.97
CA LYS A 257 17.66 3.22 -23.46
C LYS A 257 16.69 4.38 -23.27
N ALA A 258 17.15 5.55 -22.77
CA ALA A 258 16.32 6.69 -22.41
C ALA A 258 15.15 6.29 -21.48
N ILE A 259 15.41 5.41 -20.52
CA ILE A 259 14.42 4.95 -19.52
C ILE A 259 14.18 6.09 -18.52
N SER A 260 12.90 6.37 -18.23
CA SER A 260 12.54 7.30 -17.16
C SER A 260 12.36 6.55 -15.83
N LEU A 261 12.80 7.20 -14.74
CA LEU A 261 12.71 6.69 -13.37
C LEU A 261 11.69 7.53 -12.61
N HIS A 262 10.78 6.87 -11.91
CA HIS A 262 9.72 7.48 -11.14
C HIS A 262 9.70 6.93 -9.72
N TRP A 263 9.64 7.84 -8.73
CA TRP A 263 9.36 7.48 -7.35
C TRP A 263 7.86 7.56 -7.08
N GLU A 264 7.34 6.60 -6.33
CA GLU A 264 5.99 6.67 -5.80
C GLU A 264 6.03 6.62 -4.27
N LEU A 265 5.46 7.65 -3.64
CA LEU A 265 5.19 7.74 -2.21
C LEU A 265 3.82 8.37 -2.03
N MET A 266 2.80 7.55 -1.74
CA MET A 266 1.42 8.02 -1.62
C MET A 266 1.22 9.10 -0.54
N PHE A 267 2.11 9.20 0.44
CA PHE A 267 2.05 10.26 1.45
C PHE A 267 2.48 11.64 0.94
N THR A 268 3.05 11.77 -0.25
CA THR A 268 3.52 13.06 -0.78
C THR A 268 2.41 14.10 -0.80
N ARG A 269 1.19 13.73 -1.20
CA ARG A 269 0.05 14.64 -1.27
C ARG A 269 -0.34 15.18 0.11
N SER A 270 -0.40 14.35 1.14
CA SER A 270 -0.73 14.78 2.50
C SER A 270 0.43 15.51 3.18
N LEU A 271 1.67 15.01 3.06
CA LEU A 271 2.86 15.62 3.67
C LEU A 271 3.11 17.05 3.21
N PHE A 272 2.94 17.31 1.91
CA PHE A 272 3.22 18.62 1.31
C PHE A 272 1.96 19.45 1.05
N GLN A 273 0.78 18.97 1.46
CA GLN A 273 -0.51 19.65 1.25
C GLN A 273 -0.65 20.13 -0.21
N THR A 274 -0.37 19.23 -1.16
CA THR A 274 -0.37 19.59 -2.58
C THR A 274 -1.76 20.04 -3.04
N ALA A 275 -1.81 20.85 -4.10
CA ALA A 275 -3.06 21.40 -4.62
C ALA A 275 -4.06 20.30 -5.06
N ASP A 276 -3.54 19.13 -5.41
CA ASP A 276 -4.30 17.94 -5.83
C ASP A 276 -4.51 16.90 -4.70
N MET A 277 -4.34 17.29 -3.43
CA MET A 277 -4.46 16.36 -2.28
C MET A 277 -5.80 15.60 -2.28
N GLN A 278 -6.90 16.26 -2.68
CA GLN A 278 -8.23 15.64 -2.77
C GLN A 278 -8.30 14.51 -3.79
N ARG A 279 -7.32 14.38 -4.67
CA ARG A 279 -7.24 13.25 -5.60
C ARG A 279 -7.23 11.90 -4.87
N GLN A 280 -6.71 11.84 -3.64
CA GLN A 280 -6.75 10.60 -2.85
C GLN A 280 -8.17 10.20 -2.45
N HIS A 281 -9.01 11.16 -2.06
CA HIS A 281 -10.44 10.91 -1.87
C HIS A 281 -11.09 10.32 -3.14
N GLU A 282 -10.85 10.96 -4.29
CA GLU A 282 -11.41 10.52 -5.57
C GLU A 282 -10.95 9.09 -5.96
N ILE A 283 -9.67 8.76 -5.74
CA ILE A 283 -9.12 7.42 -6.00
C ILE A 283 -9.81 6.40 -5.09
N LEU A 284 -9.91 6.69 -3.79
CA LEU A 284 -10.56 5.78 -2.85
C LEU A 284 -12.05 5.58 -3.18
N GLN A 285 -12.77 6.62 -3.61
CA GLN A 285 -14.15 6.49 -4.08
C GLN A 285 -14.24 5.56 -5.31
N GLN A 286 -13.36 5.73 -6.29
CA GLN A 286 -13.31 4.84 -7.46
C GLN A 286 -12.98 3.39 -7.06
N VAL A 287 -12.04 3.19 -6.14
CA VAL A 287 -11.71 1.85 -5.63
C VAL A 287 -12.93 1.23 -4.92
N SER A 288 -13.64 2.00 -4.09
CA SER A 288 -14.85 1.56 -3.42
C SER A 288 -15.92 1.10 -4.41
N GLU A 289 -16.17 1.88 -5.46
CA GLU A 289 -17.13 1.54 -6.52
C GLU A 289 -16.70 0.28 -7.30
N LEU A 290 -15.41 0.15 -7.62
CA LEU A 290 -14.88 -1.01 -8.33
C LEU A 290 -14.95 -2.30 -7.49
N VAL A 291 -14.86 -2.18 -6.18
CA VAL A 291 -15.07 -3.29 -5.25
C VAL A 291 -16.55 -3.66 -5.16
N ASP A 292 -17.43 -2.68 -4.98
CA ASP A 292 -18.86 -2.91 -4.85
C ASP A 292 -19.51 -3.49 -6.12
N ASN A 293 -18.96 -3.19 -7.30
CA ASN A 293 -19.37 -3.79 -8.55
C ASN A 293 -18.62 -5.09 -8.91
N HIS A 294 -17.83 -5.64 -7.96
CA HIS A 294 -17.05 -6.89 -8.09
C HIS A 294 -15.96 -6.87 -9.18
N THR A 295 -15.53 -5.70 -9.64
CA THR A 295 -14.38 -5.57 -10.55
C THR A 295 -13.06 -5.84 -9.81
N LEU A 296 -12.94 -5.33 -8.58
CA LEU A 296 -11.81 -5.57 -7.69
C LEU A 296 -12.24 -6.44 -6.49
N LYS A 297 -11.27 -7.18 -5.96
CA LYS A 297 -11.42 -8.01 -4.74
C LYS A 297 -10.52 -7.46 -3.65
N THR A 298 -10.86 -7.73 -2.39
CA THR A 298 -9.98 -7.48 -1.25
C THR A 298 -8.61 -8.14 -1.46
N THR A 299 -7.59 -7.52 -0.91
CA THR A 299 -6.22 -8.06 -0.86
C THR A 299 -5.85 -8.58 0.53
N ALA A 300 -6.83 -8.72 1.44
CA ALA A 300 -6.62 -9.36 2.74
C ALA A 300 -6.16 -10.80 2.54
N GLY A 301 -4.95 -11.09 3.02
CA GLY A 301 -4.34 -12.41 2.95
C GLY A 301 -4.35 -13.14 4.28
N GLU A 302 -4.35 -12.39 5.40
CA GLU A 302 -4.29 -12.95 6.74
C GLU A 302 -5.03 -12.06 7.76
N HIS A 303 -5.80 -12.69 8.64
CA HIS A 303 -6.54 -12.05 9.73
C HIS A 303 -5.91 -12.46 11.07
N LEU A 304 -5.33 -11.52 11.81
CA LEU A 304 -4.63 -11.79 13.07
C LEU A 304 -5.45 -11.45 14.33
N GLY A 305 -6.77 -11.38 14.20
CA GLY A 305 -7.67 -11.16 15.36
C GLY A 305 -7.76 -9.70 15.78
N THR A 306 -7.81 -9.47 17.12
CA THR A 306 -8.03 -8.13 17.68
C THR A 306 -6.81 -7.22 17.58
N ILE A 307 -7.07 -5.91 17.57
CA ILE A 307 -6.06 -4.86 17.58
C ILE A 307 -5.47 -4.79 19.00
N SER A 308 -4.27 -5.32 19.17
CA SER A 308 -3.53 -5.36 20.43
C SER A 308 -2.03 -5.34 20.15
N ALA A 309 -1.22 -4.91 21.12
CA ALA A 309 0.23 -4.90 20.96
C ALA A 309 0.78 -6.30 20.62
N ALA A 310 0.25 -7.36 21.25
CA ALA A 310 0.68 -8.73 21.01
C ALA A 310 0.43 -9.18 19.56
N ASN A 311 -0.75 -8.89 19.01
CA ASN A 311 -1.09 -9.26 17.63
C ASN A 311 -0.38 -8.36 16.61
N LEU A 312 -0.20 -7.07 16.92
CA LEU A 312 0.59 -6.16 16.06
C LEU A 312 2.06 -6.56 16.00
N ARG A 313 2.68 -7.01 17.11
CA ARG A 313 4.04 -7.57 17.08
C ARG A 313 4.14 -8.79 16.14
N LYS A 314 3.13 -9.69 16.16
CA LYS A 314 3.08 -10.82 15.21
C LYS A 314 2.96 -10.34 13.76
N ALA A 315 2.10 -9.36 13.51
CA ALA A 315 1.91 -8.80 12.18
C ALA A 315 3.20 -8.13 11.67
N HIS A 316 3.87 -7.33 12.49
CA HIS A 316 5.16 -6.72 12.16
C HIS A 316 6.24 -7.77 11.87
N ALA A 317 6.35 -8.81 12.70
CA ALA A 317 7.30 -9.92 12.49
C ALA A 317 7.05 -10.62 11.14
N LEU A 318 5.78 -10.84 10.77
CA LEU A 318 5.43 -11.45 9.50
C LEU A 318 5.77 -10.54 8.30
N ILE A 319 5.55 -9.23 8.41
CA ILE A 319 5.98 -8.26 7.39
C ILE A 319 7.51 -8.25 7.26
N GLU A 320 8.24 -8.20 8.37
CA GLU A 320 9.71 -8.16 8.38
C GLU A 320 10.34 -9.45 7.85
N SER A 321 9.67 -10.59 7.96
CA SER A 321 10.13 -11.86 7.40
C SER A 321 10.04 -11.93 5.86
N GLY A 322 9.31 -11.01 5.21
CA GLY A 322 9.04 -11.03 3.77
C GLY A 322 8.12 -12.18 3.32
N GLN A 323 7.48 -12.90 4.25
CA GLN A 323 6.62 -14.05 3.94
C GLN A 323 5.15 -13.70 3.77
N ALA A 324 4.74 -12.48 4.10
CA ALA A 324 3.36 -12.03 3.97
C ALA A 324 2.87 -12.13 2.52
N ARG A 325 1.64 -12.59 2.35
CA ARG A 325 0.91 -12.61 1.08
C ARG A 325 -0.27 -11.64 1.19
N GLY A 326 -0.41 -10.74 0.22
CA GLY A 326 -1.44 -9.70 0.31
C GLY A 326 -1.23 -8.82 1.54
N LYS A 327 -2.31 -8.53 2.27
CA LYS A 327 -2.34 -7.68 3.45
C LYS A 327 -2.67 -8.45 4.71
N ILE A 328 -2.11 -8.01 5.83
CA ILE A 328 -2.41 -8.52 7.17
C ILE A 328 -3.36 -7.55 7.83
N VAL A 329 -4.52 -8.03 8.30
CA VAL A 329 -5.58 -7.22 8.88
C VAL A 329 -5.90 -7.65 10.32
N LEU A 330 -6.33 -6.68 11.13
CA LEU A 330 -6.80 -6.87 12.49
C LEU A 330 -8.11 -6.08 12.69
N SER A 331 -9.02 -6.56 13.53
CA SER A 331 -10.31 -5.91 13.75
C SER A 331 -10.81 -6.03 15.19
N GLY A 332 -11.40 -4.94 15.70
CA GLY A 332 -11.86 -4.81 17.08
C GLY A 332 -10.72 -4.61 18.10
N PHE A 333 -11.05 -4.01 19.25
CA PHE A 333 -10.14 -3.77 20.39
C PHE A 333 -10.51 -4.65 21.57
#